data_49927c596f3166c50116a1f06575e925
#
_entry.id   49927c596f3166c50116a1f06575e925
#
_cell.length_a   1.000
_cell.length_b   1.000
_cell.length_c   1.000
_cell.angle_alpha   90.00
_cell.angle_beta   90.00
_cell.angle_gamma   90.00
#
_symmetry.space_group_name_H-M   'P 1'
#
loop_
_entity.id
_entity.type
_entity.pdbx_description
1 polymer ?
#
loop_
_entity_poly.entity_id
_entity_poly.type
_entity_poly.pdbx_seq_one_letter_code
_entity_poly.pdbx_strand_id
1 'polypeptide(L)'
;WGYESVETDWKKLIARDDIDVIDIAAPNNVHHEIAIAAAKAGKGILCEKPLALNCKEGEEMVREVEKAGVPNMVWYNYRRIPAVTMAKEMIDEGRLGKIYHYRSNFLQDWTISTDLPQGGEGLWRLDAKVAGSGVTGDLLAHCIDTAIWLNGPVVEVNAMTETFIKERVHTATGKKQKVTIDDACAFLAKFANGSLAIFESTRYARGHKALYTFEINGADGSLFWDLHDLHRLDYFEYD
;
A
#
# COMPACT_ATOMS: atom_id res chain seq x y z
N TRP A 1 -18.06 12.33 15.02
CA TRP A 1 -16.86 12.84 14.39
C TRP A 1 -16.84 14.37 14.33
N GLY A 2 -17.98 15.05 14.55
CA GLY A 2 -18.05 16.54 14.58
C GLY A 2 -18.09 17.19 13.19
N TYR A 3 -18.49 16.45 12.15
CA TYR A 3 -18.71 17.05 10.83
C TYR A 3 -19.89 18.03 10.85
N GLU A 4 -19.74 19.18 10.21
CA GLU A 4 -20.79 20.20 10.14
C GLU A 4 -21.96 19.79 9.24
N SER A 5 -21.71 19.00 8.21
CA SER A 5 -22.71 18.55 7.24
C SER A 5 -22.35 17.19 6.64
N VAL A 6 -23.34 16.53 6.06
CA VAL A 6 -23.20 15.25 5.34
C VAL A 6 -23.77 15.43 3.93
N GLU A 7 -23.04 14.95 2.93
CA GLU A 7 -23.47 14.85 1.55
C GLU A 7 -23.34 13.39 1.08
N THR A 8 -24.34 12.86 0.43
CA THR A 8 -24.39 11.47 -0.04
C THR A 8 -23.94 11.32 -1.50
N ASP A 9 -23.74 12.43 -2.20
CA ASP A 9 -23.22 12.48 -3.56
C ASP A 9 -21.86 13.19 -3.57
N TRP A 10 -20.77 12.44 -3.76
CA TRP A 10 -19.42 12.99 -3.77
C TRP A 10 -19.22 14.08 -4.84
N LYS A 11 -19.98 14.07 -5.95
CA LYS A 11 -19.91 15.13 -6.97
C LYS A 11 -20.42 16.46 -6.45
N LYS A 12 -21.48 16.43 -5.65
CA LYS A 12 -22.00 17.63 -4.97
C LYS A 12 -21.02 18.11 -3.90
N LEU A 13 -20.38 17.18 -3.19
CA LEU A 13 -19.36 17.52 -2.20
C LEU A 13 -18.18 18.26 -2.86
N ILE A 14 -17.65 17.76 -3.97
CA ILE A 14 -16.55 18.40 -4.72
C ILE A 14 -16.95 19.78 -5.26
N ALA A 15 -18.22 19.98 -5.64
CA ALA A 15 -18.72 21.23 -6.19
C ALA A 15 -18.91 22.35 -5.16
N ARG A 16 -18.75 22.08 -3.86
CA ARG A 16 -18.91 23.09 -2.79
C ARG A 16 -17.72 24.05 -2.77
N ASP A 17 -18.02 25.33 -2.62
CA ASP A 17 -17.00 26.39 -2.53
C ASP A 17 -16.31 26.46 -1.16
N ASP A 18 -16.96 25.94 -0.11
CA ASP A 18 -16.46 25.93 1.26
C ASP A 18 -15.57 24.72 1.59
N ILE A 19 -15.22 23.91 0.60
CA ILE A 19 -14.31 22.75 0.74
C ILE A 19 -13.05 23.00 -0.09
N ASP A 20 -11.89 22.93 0.56
CA ASP A 20 -10.58 23.12 -0.05
C ASP A 20 -9.88 21.80 -0.40
N VAL A 21 -10.16 20.73 0.35
CA VAL A 21 -9.48 19.43 0.26
C VAL A 21 -10.49 18.30 0.25
N ILE A 22 -10.28 17.31 -0.62
CA ILE A 22 -11.04 16.06 -0.67
C ILE A 22 -10.16 14.94 -0.13
N ASP A 23 -10.61 14.27 0.93
CA ASP A 23 -10.00 13.04 1.46
C ASP A 23 -10.77 11.82 0.94
N ILE A 24 -10.09 11.01 0.12
CA ILE A 24 -10.68 9.85 -0.57
C ILE A 24 -10.38 8.59 0.22
N ALA A 25 -11.24 8.26 1.18
CA ALA A 25 -11.18 7.04 2.00
C ALA A 25 -12.26 6.02 1.55
N ALA A 26 -12.34 5.78 0.25
CA ALA A 26 -13.32 4.93 -0.40
C ALA A 26 -12.70 3.60 -0.89
N PRO A 27 -13.47 2.63 -1.42
CA PRO A 27 -12.91 1.46 -2.10
C PRO A 27 -12.06 1.84 -3.33
N ASN A 28 -11.04 1.03 -3.63
CA ASN A 28 -10.00 1.37 -4.61
C ASN A 28 -10.51 1.73 -6.01
N ASN A 29 -11.61 1.09 -6.44
CA ASN A 29 -12.16 1.26 -7.79
C ASN A 29 -12.76 2.66 -8.06
N VAL A 30 -12.93 3.48 -7.05
CA VAL A 30 -13.46 4.86 -7.22
C VAL A 30 -12.42 5.95 -6.97
N HIS A 31 -11.20 5.59 -6.55
CA HIS A 31 -10.13 6.56 -6.33
C HIS A 31 -9.85 7.41 -7.56
N HIS A 32 -9.69 6.76 -8.72
CA HIS A 32 -9.37 7.39 -9.98
C HIS A 32 -10.38 8.49 -10.39
N GLU A 33 -11.67 8.15 -10.43
CA GLU A 33 -12.69 9.10 -10.87
C GLU A 33 -12.85 10.29 -9.91
N ILE A 34 -12.81 10.02 -8.59
CA ILE A 34 -12.96 11.05 -7.57
C ILE A 34 -11.75 11.99 -7.56
N ALA A 35 -10.53 11.45 -7.62
CA ALA A 35 -9.30 12.25 -7.63
C ALA A 35 -9.21 13.15 -8.86
N ILE A 36 -9.54 12.65 -10.05
CA ILE A 36 -9.58 13.46 -11.27
C ILE A 36 -10.63 14.57 -11.19
N ALA A 37 -11.81 14.26 -10.65
CA ALA A 37 -12.86 15.27 -10.48
C ALA A 37 -12.44 16.35 -9.48
N ALA A 38 -11.82 15.98 -8.35
CA ALA A 38 -11.29 16.91 -7.36
C ALA A 38 -10.19 17.80 -7.94
N ALA A 39 -9.23 17.22 -8.68
CA ALA A 39 -8.17 17.98 -9.36
C ALA A 39 -8.75 19.03 -10.33
N LYS A 40 -9.71 18.64 -11.18
CA LYS A 40 -10.39 19.54 -12.11
C LYS A 40 -11.18 20.66 -11.44
N ALA A 41 -11.66 20.42 -10.22
CA ALA A 41 -12.33 21.43 -9.40
C ALA A 41 -11.35 22.30 -8.58
N GLY A 42 -10.03 22.11 -8.74
CA GLY A 42 -9.00 22.88 -8.04
C GLY A 42 -8.88 22.54 -6.55
N LYS A 43 -9.38 21.35 -6.11
CA LYS A 43 -9.30 20.92 -4.72
C LYS A 43 -8.01 20.17 -4.43
N GLY A 44 -7.45 20.36 -3.24
CA GLY A 44 -6.39 19.50 -2.71
C GLY A 44 -6.88 18.06 -2.57
N ILE A 45 -6.00 17.08 -2.68
CA ILE A 45 -6.36 15.66 -2.70
C ILE A 45 -5.54 14.87 -1.70
N LEU A 46 -6.22 14.17 -0.80
CA LEU A 46 -5.67 13.12 0.02
C LEU A 46 -6.33 11.81 -0.46
N CYS A 47 -5.55 10.80 -0.81
CA CYS A 47 -6.10 9.56 -1.35
C CYS A 47 -5.57 8.36 -0.59
N GLU A 48 -6.47 7.45 -0.18
CA GLU A 48 -6.08 6.17 0.39
C GLU A 48 -5.27 5.33 -0.61
N LYS A 49 -4.45 4.48 -0.04
CA LYS A 49 -3.66 3.49 -0.77
C LYS A 49 -4.53 2.23 -1.09
N PRO A 50 -4.19 1.48 -2.13
CA PRO A 50 -3.30 1.83 -3.23
C PRO A 50 -3.88 2.98 -4.06
N LEU A 51 -3.03 3.76 -4.71
CA LEU A 51 -3.44 4.95 -5.46
C LEU A 51 -4.55 4.65 -6.49
N ALA A 52 -4.42 3.55 -7.22
CA ALA A 52 -5.33 3.16 -8.29
C ALA A 52 -5.36 1.63 -8.47
N LEU A 53 -6.28 1.11 -9.28
CA LEU A 53 -6.36 -0.32 -9.60
C LEU A 53 -5.20 -0.82 -10.48
N ASN A 54 -4.60 0.08 -11.28
CA ASN A 54 -3.54 -0.24 -12.23
C ASN A 54 -2.70 1.01 -12.58
N CYS A 55 -1.54 0.77 -13.23
CA CYS A 55 -0.60 1.84 -13.60
C CYS A 55 -1.25 2.91 -14.49
N LYS A 56 -2.10 2.53 -15.45
CA LYS A 56 -2.74 3.49 -16.38
C LYS A 56 -3.60 4.49 -15.62
N GLU A 57 -4.43 4.03 -14.70
CA GLU A 57 -5.24 4.91 -13.84
C GLU A 57 -4.36 5.81 -12.97
N GLY A 58 -3.32 5.24 -12.34
CA GLY A 58 -2.36 6.00 -11.53
C GLY A 58 -1.67 7.10 -12.34
N GLU A 59 -1.20 6.80 -13.55
CA GLU A 59 -0.59 7.77 -14.45
C GLU A 59 -1.57 8.88 -14.89
N GLU A 60 -2.83 8.55 -15.11
CA GLU A 60 -3.87 9.54 -15.41
C GLU A 60 -4.11 10.48 -14.22
N MET A 61 -4.19 9.92 -13.01
CA MET A 61 -4.33 10.71 -11.78
C MET A 61 -3.16 11.67 -11.61
N VAL A 62 -1.93 11.20 -11.74
CA VAL A 62 -0.72 12.04 -11.63
C VAL A 62 -0.76 13.18 -12.64
N ARG A 63 -1.03 12.89 -13.93
CA ARG A 63 -1.10 13.92 -14.99
C ARG A 63 -2.15 14.99 -14.70
N GLU A 64 -3.36 14.59 -14.27
CA GLU A 64 -4.43 15.56 -14.01
C GLU A 64 -4.14 16.42 -12.77
N VAL A 65 -3.53 15.83 -11.74
CA VAL A 65 -3.13 16.55 -10.54
C VAL A 65 -1.99 17.54 -10.82
N GLU A 66 -0.96 17.12 -11.57
CA GLU A 66 0.14 17.99 -12.00
C GLU A 66 -0.36 19.15 -12.87
N LYS A 67 -1.25 18.86 -13.82
CA LYS A 67 -1.88 19.87 -14.67
C LYS A 67 -2.70 20.89 -13.87
N ALA A 68 -3.41 20.43 -12.84
CA ALA A 68 -4.21 21.30 -11.97
C ALA A 68 -3.34 22.08 -10.97
N GLY A 69 -2.12 21.64 -10.67
CA GLY A 69 -1.22 22.27 -9.72
C GLY A 69 -1.73 22.23 -8.27
N VAL A 70 -2.59 21.27 -7.92
CA VAL A 70 -3.20 21.17 -6.59
C VAL A 70 -2.32 20.37 -5.63
N PRO A 71 -2.33 20.69 -4.31
CA PRO A 71 -1.69 19.87 -3.29
C PRO A 71 -2.26 18.46 -3.29
N ASN A 72 -1.38 17.46 -3.16
CA ASN A 72 -1.83 16.07 -3.16
C ASN A 72 -0.94 15.17 -2.31
N MET A 73 -1.52 14.09 -1.78
CA MET A 73 -0.81 13.07 -1.01
C MET A 73 -1.55 11.73 -1.11
N VAL A 74 -0.77 10.63 -1.14
CA VAL A 74 -1.29 9.27 -0.92
C VAL A 74 -1.00 8.83 0.51
N TRP A 75 -1.98 8.20 1.16
CA TRP A 75 -1.91 7.80 2.56
C TRP A 75 -1.00 6.59 2.82
N TYR A 76 0.29 6.67 2.45
CA TYR A 76 1.31 5.71 2.89
C TYR A 76 1.79 6.09 4.30
N ASN A 77 0.97 5.78 5.29
CA ASN A 77 1.10 6.23 6.68
C ASN A 77 2.34 5.69 7.42
N TYR A 78 2.87 4.53 7.01
CA TYR A 78 4.04 3.93 7.69
C TYR A 78 5.29 4.80 7.61
N ARG A 79 5.44 5.64 6.60
CA ARG A 79 6.54 6.62 6.51
C ARG A 79 6.54 7.61 7.69
N ARG A 80 5.38 7.81 8.37
CA ARG A 80 5.19 8.77 9.47
C ARG A 80 5.37 8.14 10.85
N ILE A 81 5.65 6.86 10.94
CA ILE A 81 6.02 6.23 12.21
C ILE A 81 7.39 6.74 12.61
N PRO A 82 7.57 7.26 13.86
CA PRO A 82 8.84 7.86 14.28
C PRO A 82 10.06 6.97 14.06
N ALA A 83 9.97 5.67 14.37
CA ALA A 83 11.05 4.72 14.13
C ALA A 83 11.40 4.56 12.64
N VAL A 84 10.39 4.57 11.75
CA VAL A 84 10.59 4.46 10.30
C VAL A 84 11.13 5.79 9.72
N THR A 85 10.68 6.94 10.24
CA THR A 85 11.24 8.25 9.88
C THR A 85 12.71 8.32 10.31
N MET A 86 13.04 7.86 11.52
CA MET A 86 14.43 7.81 12.00
C MET A 86 15.31 6.89 11.15
N ALA A 87 14.79 5.75 10.71
CA ALA A 87 15.51 4.89 9.76
C ALA A 87 15.89 5.64 8.48
N LYS A 88 14.97 6.46 7.94
CA LYS A 88 15.24 7.30 6.77
C LYS A 88 16.34 8.33 7.03
N GLU A 89 16.28 9.03 8.16
CA GLU A 89 17.29 10.01 8.57
C GLU A 89 18.67 9.37 8.67
N MET A 90 18.79 8.21 9.34
CA MET A 90 20.04 7.46 9.48
C MET A 90 20.62 7.02 8.13
N ILE A 91 19.76 6.61 7.18
CA ILE A 91 20.18 6.25 5.83
C ILE A 91 20.67 7.48 5.07
N ASP A 92 19.95 8.61 5.15
CA ASP A 92 20.32 9.86 4.47
C ASP A 92 21.60 10.48 5.03
N GLU A 93 21.89 10.28 6.32
CA GLU A 93 23.17 10.61 6.98
C GLU A 93 24.32 9.69 6.57
N GLY A 94 24.04 8.61 5.81
CA GLY A 94 25.04 7.65 5.36
C GLY A 94 25.49 6.65 6.40
N ARG A 95 24.80 6.51 7.53
CA ARG A 95 25.21 5.67 8.67
C ARG A 95 25.28 4.18 8.36
N LEU A 96 24.61 3.72 7.30
CA LEU A 96 24.69 2.33 6.86
C LEU A 96 25.79 2.09 5.84
N GLY A 97 26.42 3.15 5.31
CA GLY A 97 27.33 3.04 4.18
C GLY A 97 26.63 2.53 2.91
N LYS A 98 27.35 1.77 2.10
CA LYS A 98 26.78 1.15 0.89
C LYS A 98 25.76 0.08 1.27
N ILE A 99 24.51 0.23 0.86
CA ILE A 99 23.46 -0.77 1.08
C ILE A 99 23.65 -1.95 0.14
N TYR A 100 23.63 -3.16 0.69
CA TYR A 100 23.78 -4.43 -0.04
C TYR A 100 22.47 -5.19 -0.15
N HIS A 101 21.64 -5.17 0.91
CA HIS A 101 20.45 -6.01 1.00
C HIS A 101 19.30 -5.32 1.69
N TYR A 102 18.07 -5.55 1.17
CA TYR A 102 16.80 -5.14 1.76
C TYR A 102 15.87 -6.35 1.85
N ARG A 103 15.13 -6.51 2.92
CA ARG A 103 14.06 -7.50 3.01
C ARG A 103 12.85 -6.91 3.70
N SER A 104 11.65 -7.31 3.26
CA SER A 104 10.41 -6.89 3.90
C SER A 104 9.32 -7.94 3.71
N ASN A 105 8.46 -8.06 4.73
CA ASN A 105 7.28 -8.89 4.66
C ASN A 105 6.08 -8.19 5.26
N PHE A 106 4.86 -8.58 4.79
CA PHE A 106 3.62 -8.20 5.43
C PHE A 106 2.67 -9.41 5.47
N LEU A 107 2.50 -10.00 6.65
CA LEU A 107 1.82 -11.27 6.85
C LEU A 107 0.53 -11.12 7.65
N GLN A 108 -0.53 -11.77 7.17
CA GLN A 108 -1.86 -11.84 7.81
C GLN A 108 -2.43 -13.26 7.72
N ASP A 109 -3.55 -13.54 8.41
CA ASP A 109 -4.18 -14.87 8.42
C ASP A 109 -5.71 -14.87 8.30
N TRP A 110 -6.33 -13.73 7.99
CA TRP A 110 -7.77 -13.58 8.11
C TRP A 110 -8.60 -14.20 6.96
N THR A 111 -7.99 -14.56 5.83
CA THR A 111 -8.70 -15.13 4.67
C THR A 111 -8.60 -16.65 4.53
N ILE A 112 -8.02 -17.34 5.50
CA ILE A 112 -7.74 -18.79 5.43
C ILE A 112 -9.00 -19.65 5.39
N SER A 113 -10.12 -19.19 6.01
CA SER A 113 -11.36 -19.96 6.01
C SER A 113 -11.95 -20.06 4.61
N THR A 114 -12.31 -21.30 4.20
CA THR A 114 -13.05 -21.54 2.95
C THR A 114 -14.48 -21.03 2.99
N ASP A 115 -15.05 -20.83 4.19
CA ASP A 115 -16.41 -20.37 4.40
C ASP A 115 -16.52 -18.84 4.31
N LEU A 116 -15.38 -18.14 4.34
CA LEU A 116 -15.37 -16.70 4.15
C LEU A 116 -15.84 -16.37 2.73
N PRO A 117 -16.92 -15.58 2.55
CA PRO A 117 -17.39 -15.20 1.23
C PRO A 117 -16.49 -14.13 0.59
N GLN A 118 -16.75 -13.80 -0.68
CA GLN A 118 -16.11 -12.70 -1.39
C GLN A 118 -17.12 -11.64 -1.83
N GLY A 119 -16.65 -10.40 -1.98
CA GLY A 119 -17.46 -9.25 -2.43
C GLY A 119 -18.37 -8.68 -1.35
N GLY A 120 -19.13 -7.64 -1.73
CA GLY A 120 -19.96 -6.86 -0.82
C GLY A 120 -19.19 -5.86 0.02
N GLU A 121 -19.90 -5.02 0.77
CA GLU A 121 -19.30 -3.87 1.48
C GLU A 121 -18.18 -4.26 2.46
N GLY A 122 -18.36 -5.33 3.25
CA GLY A 122 -17.38 -5.76 4.25
C GLY A 122 -16.20 -6.54 3.69
N LEU A 123 -16.32 -7.12 2.48
CA LEU A 123 -15.36 -8.05 1.88
C LEU A 123 -14.91 -7.63 0.47
N TRP A 124 -15.06 -6.36 0.14
CA TRP A 124 -14.67 -5.82 -1.17
C TRP A 124 -13.19 -6.07 -1.53
N ARG A 125 -12.31 -6.19 -0.51
CA ARG A 125 -10.91 -6.57 -0.70
C ARG A 125 -10.69 -7.97 -1.27
N LEU A 126 -11.72 -8.81 -1.31
CA LEU A 126 -11.72 -10.14 -1.94
C LEU A 126 -12.36 -10.14 -3.34
N ASP A 127 -12.72 -8.97 -3.86
CA ASP A 127 -13.25 -8.80 -5.22
C ASP A 127 -12.25 -8.00 -6.07
N ALA A 128 -11.63 -8.66 -7.05
CA ALA A 128 -10.62 -8.02 -7.91
C ALA A 128 -11.16 -6.82 -8.71
N LYS A 129 -12.47 -6.77 -9.00
CA LYS A 129 -13.08 -5.63 -9.70
C LYS A 129 -13.10 -4.37 -8.84
N VAL A 130 -13.14 -4.53 -7.52
CA VAL A 130 -13.18 -3.43 -6.56
C VAL A 130 -11.80 -3.13 -5.99
N ALA A 131 -11.04 -4.18 -5.64
CA ALA A 131 -9.75 -4.06 -4.99
C ALA A 131 -8.57 -3.93 -5.99
N GLY A 132 -8.72 -4.42 -7.23
CA GLY A 132 -7.66 -4.49 -8.23
C GLY A 132 -6.78 -5.72 -8.09
N SER A 133 -6.33 -6.04 -6.88
CA SER A 133 -5.49 -7.20 -6.56
C SER A 133 -5.73 -7.65 -5.11
N GLY A 134 -5.08 -8.72 -4.70
CA GLY A 134 -5.09 -9.21 -3.33
C GLY A 134 -3.97 -8.60 -2.48
N VAL A 135 -3.04 -9.45 -2.01
CA VAL A 135 -1.94 -8.99 -1.13
C VAL A 135 -0.96 -8.07 -1.85
N THR A 136 -0.82 -8.18 -3.17
CA THR A 136 0.12 -7.36 -3.95
C THR A 136 -0.23 -5.87 -3.86
N GLY A 137 -1.48 -5.50 -4.05
CA GLY A 137 -1.92 -4.10 -3.96
C GLY A 137 -2.31 -3.65 -2.56
N ASP A 138 -2.76 -4.55 -1.68
CA ASP A 138 -3.19 -4.16 -0.34
C ASP A 138 -2.02 -4.10 0.66
N LEU A 139 -1.19 -5.13 0.73
CA LEU A 139 -0.13 -5.28 1.73
C LEU A 139 1.26 -4.92 1.18
N LEU A 140 1.65 -5.51 0.05
CA LEU A 140 2.96 -5.23 -0.56
C LEU A 140 3.11 -3.80 -1.04
N ALA A 141 2.01 -3.10 -1.34
CA ALA A 141 2.05 -1.68 -1.63
C ALA A 141 2.75 -0.87 -0.52
N HIS A 142 2.52 -1.21 0.75
CA HIS A 142 3.22 -0.60 1.89
C HIS A 142 4.70 -0.98 1.93
N CYS A 143 5.02 -2.27 1.73
CA CYS A 143 6.40 -2.75 1.71
C CYS A 143 7.22 -2.08 0.60
N ILE A 144 6.63 -2.00 -0.60
CA ILE A 144 7.26 -1.39 -1.78
C ILE A 144 7.43 0.12 -1.59
N ASP A 145 6.39 0.80 -1.10
CA ASP A 145 6.44 2.24 -0.83
C ASP A 145 7.54 2.60 0.16
N THR A 146 7.58 1.91 1.30
CA THR A 146 8.63 2.14 2.31
C THR A 146 10.01 1.80 1.76
N ALA A 147 10.14 0.71 1.01
CA ALA A 147 11.41 0.29 0.42
C ALA A 147 11.95 1.32 -0.59
N ILE A 148 11.09 1.84 -1.48
CA ILE A 148 11.49 2.86 -2.45
C ILE A 148 11.87 4.17 -1.73
N TRP A 149 11.14 4.54 -0.69
CA TRP A 149 11.42 5.73 0.10
C TRP A 149 12.74 5.64 0.87
N LEU A 150 13.07 4.45 1.41
CA LEU A 150 14.30 4.21 2.18
C LEU A 150 15.53 3.95 1.29
N ASN A 151 15.36 3.23 0.18
CA ASN A 151 16.49 2.65 -0.58
C ASN A 151 16.52 3.05 -2.07
N GLY A 152 15.58 3.87 -2.53
CA GLY A 152 15.51 4.35 -3.91
C GLY A 152 14.74 3.43 -4.86
N PRO A 153 14.78 3.69 -6.17
CA PRO A 153 13.92 3.02 -7.15
C PRO A 153 14.32 1.56 -7.40
N VAL A 154 13.32 0.71 -7.57
CA VAL A 154 13.45 -0.68 -8.04
C VAL A 154 13.58 -0.70 -9.56
N VAL A 155 14.55 -1.46 -10.10
CA VAL A 155 14.85 -1.54 -11.54
C VAL A 155 14.64 -2.93 -12.15
N GLU A 156 14.55 -3.98 -11.32
CA GLU A 156 14.35 -5.35 -11.77
C GLU A 156 13.50 -6.12 -10.74
N VAL A 157 12.58 -6.96 -11.22
CA VAL A 157 11.71 -7.79 -10.38
C VAL A 157 11.52 -9.17 -10.99
N ASN A 158 11.55 -10.20 -10.13
CA ASN A 158 11.13 -11.57 -10.47
C ASN A 158 10.16 -12.07 -9.39
N ALA A 159 8.89 -12.27 -9.75
CA ALA A 159 7.81 -12.49 -8.81
C ALA A 159 7.00 -13.75 -9.09
N MET A 160 6.46 -14.35 -8.02
CA MET A 160 5.46 -15.41 -8.05
C MET A 160 4.26 -15.00 -7.20
N THR A 161 3.05 -15.28 -7.71
CA THR A 161 1.80 -15.08 -6.98
C THR A 161 1.00 -16.38 -6.93
N GLU A 162 0.19 -16.54 -5.88
CA GLU A 162 -0.70 -17.69 -5.74
C GLU A 162 -2.06 -17.28 -5.18
N THR A 163 -3.10 -17.95 -5.64
CA THR A 163 -4.46 -17.90 -5.10
C THR A 163 -4.78 -19.29 -4.53
N PHE A 164 -4.84 -19.43 -3.20
CA PHE A 164 -5.00 -20.76 -2.57
C PHE A 164 -6.45 -21.25 -2.61
N ILE A 165 -7.42 -20.39 -2.29
CA ILE A 165 -8.85 -20.73 -2.39
C ILE A 165 -9.36 -20.27 -3.75
N LYS A 166 -9.63 -21.25 -4.62
CA LYS A 166 -9.98 -20.98 -6.02
C LYS A 166 -11.42 -20.51 -6.22
N GLU A 167 -12.32 -20.82 -5.28
CA GLU A 167 -13.73 -20.45 -5.32
C GLU A 167 -14.25 -20.05 -3.95
N ARG A 168 -15.08 -18.99 -3.92
CA ARG A 168 -15.80 -18.55 -2.73
C ARG A 168 -17.24 -18.22 -3.08
N VAL A 169 -18.15 -18.31 -2.10
CA VAL A 169 -19.51 -17.80 -2.25
C VAL A 169 -19.43 -16.27 -2.39
N HIS A 170 -20.06 -15.72 -3.44
CA HIS A 170 -20.14 -14.28 -3.61
C HIS A 170 -21.36 -13.73 -2.88
N THR A 171 -21.17 -12.73 -2.01
CA THR A 171 -22.21 -12.19 -1.13
C THR A 171 -23.44 -11.70 -1.90
N ALA A 172 -23.25 -10.99 -3.02
CA ALA A 172 -24.36 -10.43 -3.80
C ALA A 172 -25.19 -11.49 -4.55
N THR A 173 -24.63 -12.67 -4.85
CA THR A 173 -25.31 -13.68 -5.67
C THR A 173 -25.67 -14.95 -4.92
N GLY A 174 -25.06 -15.19 -3.75
CA GLY A 174 -25.15 -16.44 -2.99
C GLY A 174 -24.56 -17.66 -3.71
N LYS A 175 -23.89 -17.47 -4.84
CA LYS A 175 -23.32 -18.56 -5.66
C LYS A 175 -21.79 -18.60 -5.53
N LYS A 176 -21.21 -19.80 -5.65
CA LYS A 176 -19.76 -19.96 -5.80
C LYS A 176 -19.29 -19.26 -7.07
N GLN A 177 -18.23 -18.49 -6.95
CA GLN A 177 -17.56 -17.80 -8.04
C GLN A 177 -16.05 -17.95 -7.88
N LYS A 178 -15.32 -17.91 -9.00
CA LYS A 178 -13.87 -17.95 -9.03
C LYS A 178 -13.28 -16.78 -8.25
N VAL A 179 -12.29 -17.07 -7.41
CA VAL A 179 -11.44 -16.05 -6.77
C VAL A 179 -10.37 -15.62 -7.77
N THR A 180 -10.20 -14.32 -7.94
CA THR A 180 -9.29 -13.74 -8.95
C THR A 180 -8.22 -12.81 -8.33
N ILE A 181 -8.23 -12.65 -7.01
CA ILE A 181 -7.18 -11.96 -6.27
C ILE A 181 -6.04 -12.92 -5.92
N ASP A 182 -4.86 -12.38 -5.69
CA ASP A 182 -3.72 -13.09 -5.14
C ASP A 182 -3.80 -13.19 -3.61
N ASP A 183 -3.59 -14.39 -3.07
CA ASP A 183 -3.55 -14.68 -1.64
C ASP A 183 -2.13 -14.62 -1.08
N ALA A 184 -1.14 -14.81 -1.94
CA ALA A 184 0.28 -14.71 -1.63
C ALA A 184 1.06 -14.14 -2.81
N CYS A 185 2.13 -13.41 -2.49
CA CYS A 185 3.12 -12.94 -3.44
C CYS A 185 4.50 -12.94 -2.77
N ALA A 186 5.48 -13.47 -3.49
CA ALA A 186 6.90 -13.36 -3.11
C ALA A 186 7.70 -12.92 -4.33
N PHE A 187 8.67 -12.03 -4.14
CA PHE A 187 9.51 -11.57 -5.23
C PHE A 187 10.91 -11.17 -4.80
N LEU A 188 11.84 -11.32 -5.74
CA LEU A 188 13.17 -10.74 -5.70
C LEU A 188 13.16 -9.44 -6.47
N ALA A 189 13.90 -8.44 -5.98
CA ALA A 189 14.05 -7.17 -6.67
C ALA A 189 15.50 -6.68 -6.61
N LYS A 190 15.85 -5.81 -7.56
CA LYS A 190 17.12 -5.08 -7.57
C LYS A 190 16.82 -3.58 -7.57
N PHE A 191 17.49 -2.87 -6.69
CA PHE A 191 17.43 -1.41 -6.65
C PHE A 191 18.45 -0.77 -7.58
N ALA A 192 18.22 0.48 -7.97
CA ALA A 192 19.12 1.24 -8.83
C ALA A 192 20.51 1.43 -8.22
N ASN A 193 20.64 1.44 -6.88
CA ASN A 193 21.91 1.49 -6.18
C ASN A 193 22.68 0.14 -6.19
N GLY A 194 22.10 -0.90 -6.81
CA GLY A 194 22.69 -2.24 -6.96
C GLY A 194 22.36 -3.22 -5.83
N SER A 195 21.66 -2.79 -4.78
CA SER A 195 21.27 -3.69 -3.69
C SER A 195 20.21 -4.70 -4.12
N LEU A 196 20.28 -5.91 -3.55
CA LEU A 196 19.30 -6.99 -3.76
C LEU A 196 18.22 -6.91 -2.70
N ALA A 197 16.96 -7.24 -3.08
CA ALA A 197 15.86 -7.26 -2.13
C ALA A 197 14.99 -8.52 -2.23
N ILE A 198 14.36 -8.86 -1.10
CA ILE A 198 13.38 -9.93 -0.97
C ILE A 198 12.12 -9.35 -0.36
N PHE A 199 10.98 -9.63 -1.01
CA PHE A 199 9.66 -9.23 -0.52
C PHE A 199 8.73 -10.44 -0.44
N GLU A 200 7.91 -10.46 0.61
CA GLU A 200 6.92 -11.51 0.83
C GLU A 200 5.64 -10.90 1.42
N SER A 201 4.49 -11.36 0.93
CA SER A 201 3.22 -11.09 1.59
C SER A 201 2.23 -12.22 1.38
N THR A 202 1.44 -12.49 2.40
CA THR A 202 0.33 -13.44 2.33
C THR A 202 -0.72 -13.16 3.39
N ARG A 203 -1.98 -13.54 3.10
CA ARG A 203 -3.07 -13.58 4.09
C ARG A 203 -3.31 -15.00 4.63
N TYR A 204 -2.33 -15.90 4.49
CA TYR A 204 -2.38 -17.31 4.89
C TYR A 204 -1.31 -17.71 5.91
N ALA A 205 -0.62 -16.74 6.50
CA ALA A 205 0.36 -16.96 7.55
C ALA A 205 -0.34 -17.10 8.92
N ARG A 206 -0.82 -18.30 9.23
CA ARG A 206 -1.59 -18.60 10.46
C ARG A 206 -0.89 -18.09 11.71
N GLY A 207 -1.60 -17.27 12.50
CA GLY A 207 -1.11 -16.66 13.73
C GLY A 207 -0.60 -15.23 13.58
N HIS A 208 -0.31 -14.78 12.35
CA HIS A 208 0.09 -13.40 12.10
C HIS A 208 -1.14 -12.52 11.79
N LYS A 209 -1.35 -11.47 12.57
CA LYS A 209 -2.50 -10.57 12.38
C LYS A 209 -2.17 -9.37 11.50
N ALA A 210 -0.95 -8.86 11.58
CA ALA A 210 -0.41 -7.78 10.76
C ALA A 210 1.11 -7.70 10.98
N LEU A 211 1.85 -8.79 10.76
CA LEU A 211 3.30 -8.74 10.87
C LEU A 211 3.88 -8.02 9.66
N TYR A 212 4.26 -6.77 9.85
CA TYR A 212 5.00 -6.01 8.85
C TYR A 212 6.38 -5.69 9.40
N THR A 213 7.41 -6.15 8.69
CA THR A 213 8.81 -5.89 9.06
C THR A 213 9.61 -5.42 7.85
N PHE A 214 10.68 -4.69 8.12
CA PHE A 214 11.77 -4.52 7.16
C PHE A 214 13.14 -4.62 7.84
N GLU A 215 14.13 -5.01 7.07
CA GLU A 215 15.54 -5.05 7.44
C GLU A 215 16.39 -4.51 6.29
N ILE A 216 17.37 -3.67 6.61
CA ILE A 216 18.30 -3.07 5.65
C ILE A 216 19.73 -3.34 6.14
N ASN A 217 20.56 -3.92 5.27
CA ASN A 217 21.94 -4.26 5.58
C ASN A 217 22.88 -3.45 4.68
N GLY A 218 23.72 -2.66 5.30
CA GLY A 218 24.77 -1.87 4.66
C GLY A 218 26.19 -2.33 5.04
N ALA A 219 27.17 -1.62 4.53
CA ALA A 219 28.58 -1.88 4.80
C ALA A 219 28.98 -1.53 6.25
N ASP A 220 28.39 -0.46 6.78
CA ASP A 220 28.78 0.14 8.05
C ASP A 220 27.74 -0.08 9.14
N GLY A 221 26.55 -0.61 8.79
CA GLY A 221 25.50 -0.90 9.75
C GLY A 221 24.26 -1.53 9.14
N SER A 222 23.34 -1.93 10.00
CA SER A 222 22.02 -2.46 9.62
C SER A 222 20.90 -1.93 10.50
N LEU A 223 19.69 -1.93 9.94
CA LEU A 223 18.46 -1.51 10.60
C LEU A 223 17.42 -2.61 10.51
N PHE A 224 16.65 -2.81 11.58
CA PHE A 224 15.47 -3.66 11.59
C PHE A 224 14.31 -2.96 12.31
N TRP A 225 13.12 -3.10 11.75
CA TRP A 225 11.88 -2.59 12.32
C TRP A 225 10.74 -3.60 12.21
N ASP A 226 9.87 -3.63 13.23
CA ASP A 226 8.68 -4.49 13.33
C ASP A 226 7.47 -3.64 13.75
N LEU A 227 6.36 -3.76 13.01
CA LEU A 227 5.10 -3.07 13.32
C LEU A 227 4.54 -3.42 14.71
N HIS A 228 4.82 -4.60 15.25
CA HIS A 228 4.37 -5.01 16.58
C HIS A 228 5.17 -4.35 17.72
N ASP A 229 6.35 -3.79 17.42
CA ASP A 229 7.10 -2.90 18.31
C ASP A 229 7.30 -1.53 17.64
N LEU A 230 6.20 -0.86 17.43
CA LEU A 230 6.01 0.30 16.55
C LEU A 230 7.07 1.40 16.70
N HIS A 231 7.50 1.66 17.93
CA HIS A 231 8.40 2.77 18.26
C HIS A 231 9.86 2.36 18.42
N ARG A 232 10.17 1.08 18.22
CA ARG A 232 11.52 0.55 18.29
C ARG A 232 12.12 0.45 16.90
N LEU A 233 13.38 0.88 16.78
CA LEU A 233 14.27 0.64 15.66
C LEU A 233 15.53 -0.03 16.19
N ASP A 234 15.83 -1.23 15.71
CA ASP A 234 17.08 -1.89 16.03
C ASP A 234 18.15 -1.41 15.06
N TYR A 235 19.27 -0.95 15.59
CA TYR A 235 20.44 -0.51 14.81
C TYR A 235 21.66 -1.27 15.26
N PHE A 236 22.35 -1.86 14.30
CA PHE A 236 23.68 -2.44 14.48
C PHE A 236 24.68 -1.54 13.78
N GLU A 237 25.69 -1.08 14.50
CA GLU A 237 26.83 -0.29 14.00
C GLU A 237 28.05 -1.21 13.96
N TYR A 238 28.77 -1.16 12.85
CA TYR A 238 30.04 -1.89 12.71
C TYR A 238 31.18 -0.95 13.09
N ASP A 239 31.96 -1.33 14.09
CA ASP A 239 33.14 -0.60 14.61
C ASP A 239 34.42 -0.94 13.82
#